data_a87aade229a1f51c91e779092723e7e6
#
_entry.id   a87aade229a1f51c91e779092723e7e6
#
_cell.length_a   1.000
_cell.length_b   1.000
_cell.length_c   1.000
_cell.angle_alpha   90.00
_cell.angle_beta   90.00
_cell.angle_gamma   90.00
#
_symmetry.space_group_name_H-M   'P 1'
#
loop_
_entity.id
_entity.type
_entity.pdbx_description
1 polymer ?
#
loop_
_entity_poly.entity_id
_entity_poly.type
_entity_poly.pdbx_seq_one_letter_code
_entity_poly.pdbx_strand_id
1 'polypeptide(L)'
;FALWQSCRTVKAGSIRAWLGSVARNKTVDRLRRARMDMPLDEELAGTDDFLLEETVKKEQARQLREAVALLSEPDREIIRRFYDLCQTAPEIAAVLGLTPSAVRMRLVRSREAIKNELCRGGFVYE
;
A
#
# COMPACT_ATOMS: atom_id res chain seq x y z
N PHE A 1 -16.31 13.93 -10.06
CA PHE A 1 -17.07 13.16 -11.06
C PHE A 1 -17.29 11.70 -10.65
N ALA A 2 -16.25 11.01 -10.20
CA ALA A 2 -16.38 9.64 -9.68
C ALA A 2 -17.30 9.58 -8.44
N LEU A 3 -17.25 10.59 -7.58
CA LEU A 3 -18.15 10.71 -6.42
C LEU A 3 -19.61 10.88 -6.86
N TRP A 4 -19.86 11.68 -7.89
CA TRP A 4 -21.19 11.87 -8.44
C TRP A 4 -21.79 10.57 -8.97
N GLN A 5 -21.01 9.77 -9.68
CA GLN A 5 -21.43 8.48 -10.19
C GLN A 5 -21.72 7.46 -9.08
N SER A 6 -20.96 7.52 -7.98
CA SER A 6 -21.04 6.56 -6.87
C SER A 6 -21.82 7.08 -5.67
N CYS A 7 -22.42 8.27 -5.74
CA CYS A 7 -23.04 8.92 -4.59
C CYS A 7 -24.18 8.10 -3.94
N ARG A 8 -24.83 7.23 -4.69
CA ARG A 8 -25.89 6.34 -4.16
C ARG A 8 -25.36 5.10 -3.44
N THR A 9 -24.13 4.71 -3.70
CA THR A 9 -23.53 3.49 -3.17
C THR A 9 -22.60 3.75 -1.99
N VAL A 10 -22.14 4.99 -1.82
CA VAL A 10 -21.22 5.38 -0.74
C VAL A 10 -22.01 5.83 0.48
N LYS A 11 -21.80 5.16 1.60
CA LYS A 11 -22.36 5.58 2.89
C LYS A 11 -21.64 6.83 3.40
N ALA A 12 -22.40 7.79 3.97
CA ALA A 12 -21.86 9.07 4.44
C ALA A 12 -20.65 8.93 5.38
N GLY A 13 -20.65 7.94 6.28
CA GLY A 13 -19.53 7.70 7.20
C GLY A 13 -18.27 7.11 6.56
N SER A 14 -18.33 6.65 5.31
CA SER A 14 -17.22 6.01 4.60
C SER A 14 -16.65 6.84 3.44
N ILE A 15 -17.12 8.06 3.25
CA ILE A 15 -16.66 8.94 2.15
C ILE A 15 -15.15 9.17 2.19
N ARG A 16 -14.58 9.42 3.37
CA ARG A 16 -13.14 9.61 3.53
C ARG A 16 -12.34 8.38 3.11
N ALA A 17 -12.76 7.21 3.54
CA ALA A 17 -12.14 5.93 3.15
C ALA A 17 -12.30 5.66 1.65
N TRP A 18 -13.46 5.94 1.09
CA TRP A 18 -13.74 5.81 -0.34
C TRP A 18 -12.85 6.75 -1.18
N LEU A 19 -12.75 8.02 -0.79
CA LEU A 19 -11.88 9.01 -1.45
C LEU A 19 -10.41 8.58 -1.39
N GLY A 20 -9.95 8.10 -0.24
CA GLY A 20 -8.61 7.55 -0.08
C GLY A 20 -8.33 6.38 -1.03
N SER A 21 -9.27 5.47 -1.16
CA SER A 21 -9.16 4.33 -2.08
C SER A 21 -9.15 4.76 -3.54
N VAL A 22 -10.00 5.70 -3.93
CA VAL A 22 -10.03 6.23 -5.30
C VAL A 22 -8.74 6.96 -5.65
N ALA A 23 -8.25 7.82 -4.75
CA ALA A 23 -7.00 8.54 -4.93
C ALA A 23 -5.81 7.58 -5.07
N ARG A 24 -5.74 6.57 -4.21
CA ARG A 24 -4.72 5.53 -4.28
C ARG A 24 -4.78 4.76 -5.59
N ASN A 25 -5.95 4.29 -6.00
CA ASN A 25 -6.13 3.53 -7.23
C ASN A 25 -5.71 4.35 -8.47
N LYS A 26 -6.08 5.61 -8.53
CA LYS A 26 -5.66 6.50 -9.61
C LYS A 26 -4.15 6.72 -9.62
N THR A 27 -3.53 6.89 -8.47
CA THR A 27 -2.08 7.04 -8.34
C THR A 27 -1.36 5.76 -8.78
N VAL A 28 -1.83 4.60 -8.34
CA VAL A 28 -1.27 3.29 -8.74
C VAL A 28 -1.40 3.08 -10.24
N ASP A 29 -2.55 3.37 -10.85
CA ASP A 29 -2.76 3.26 -12.29
C ASP A 29 -1.80 4.17 -13.07
N ARG A 30 -1.58 5.39 -12.57
CA ARG A 30 -0.64 6.33 -13.17
C ARG A 30 0.80 5.83 -13.10
N LEU A 31 1.20 5.28 -11.96
CA LEU A 31 2.52 4.69 -11.77
C LEU A 31 2.74 3.47 -12.66
N ARG A 32 1.73 2.62 -12.84
CA ARG A 32 1.78 1.49 -13.76
C ARG A 32 2.00 1.92 -15.19
N ARG A 33 1.28 2.93 -15.64
CA ARG A 33 1.42 3.50 -17.00
C ARG A 33 2.80 4.11 -17.18
N ALA A 34 3.28 4.88 -16.21
CA ALA A 34 4.61 5.47 -16.25
C ALA A 34 5.72 4.42 -16.31
N ARG A 35 5.59 3.29 -15.58
CA ARG A 35 6.54 2.17 -15.64
C ARG A 35 6.58 1.47 -16.99
N MET A 36 5.47 1.43 -17.72
CA MET A 36 5.43 0.88 -19.08
C MET A 36 6.11 1.78 -20.12
N ASP A 37 6.11 3.10 -19.88
CA ASP A 37 6.61 4.09 -20.81
C ASP A 37 8.06 4.53 -20.52
N MET A 38 8.63 4.19 -19.35
CA MET A 38 9.99 4.60 -18.99
C MET A 38 11.01 3.48 -19.21
N PRO A 39 12.13 3.75 -19.93
CA PRO A 39 13.32 2.94 -19.79
C PRO A 39 13.83 3.06 -18.35
N LEU A 40 14.38 1.97 -17.82
CA LEU A 40 14.99 1.88 -16.50
C LEU A 40 16.16 2.87 -16.39
N ASP A 41 15.89 4.11 -16.00
CA ASP A 41 16.92 5.04 -15.55
C ASP A 41 16.88 5.14 -14.03
N GLU A 42 17.89 4.57 -13.41
CA GLU A 42 18.14 4.56 -11.97
C GLU A 42 18.76 5.88 -11.48
N GLU A 43 18.24 7.03 -11.83
CA GLU A 43 18.70 8.27 -11.23
C GLU A 43 17.56 9.11 -10.67
N LEU A 44 17.12 8.75 -9.48
CA LEU A 44 16.55 9.70 -8.56
C LEU A 44 17.68 10.29 -7.71
N ALA A 45 18.40 11.27 -8.27
CA ALA A 45 19.33 12.07 -7.53
C ALA A 45 18.59 12.89 -6.47
N GLY A 46 18.67 12.46 -5.22
CA GLY A 46 18.21 13.24 -4.07
C GLY A 46 19.14 14.42 -3.83
N THR A 47 18.60 15.59 -3.65
CA THR A 47 19.30 16.79 -3.23
C THR A 47 19.63 16.75 -1.74
N ASP A 48 20.78 17.30 -1.36
CA ASP A 48 21.47 17.16 -0.07
C ASP A 48 20.78 17.75 1.18
N ASP A 49 19.57 18.26 1.08
CA ASP A 49 18.88 18.94 2.19
C ASP A 49 18.10 17.97 3.13
N PHE A 50 18.27 16.65 2.95
CA PHE A 50 17.43 15.61 3.55
C PHE A 50 18.14 14.65 4.51
N LEU A 51 19.37 14.90 4.95
CA LEU A 51 20.14 13.92 5.74
C LEU A 51 19.45 13.49 7.04
N LEU A 52 18.79 14.41 7.75
CA LEU A 52 18.06 14.09 8.98
C LEU A 52 16.70 13.43 8.70
N GLU A 53 15.96 13.94 7.75
CA GLU A 53 14.70 13.31 7.28
C GLU A 53 14.95 11.94 6.64
N GLU A 54 16.03 11.81 5.91
CA GLU A 54 16.42 10.54 5.28
C GLU A 54 16.75 9.47 6.31
N THR A 55 17.42 9.83 7.40
CA THR A 55 17.73 8.90 8.51
C THR A 55 16.46 8.42 9.21
N VAL A 56 15.52 9.32 9.49
CA VAL A 56 14.23 8.98 10.07
C VAL A 56 13.41 8.11 9.12
N LYS A 57 13.38 8.44 7.86
CA LYS A 57 12.68 7.63 6.83
C LYS A 57 13.30 6.25 6.68
N LYS A 58 14.62 6.12 6.74
CA LYS A 58 15.31 4.83 6.71
C LYS A 58 14.97 3.96 7.92
N GLU A 59 14.93 4.54 9.09
CA GLU A 59 14.53 3.83 10.31
C GLU A 59 13.06 3.39 10.26
N GLN A 60 12.18 4.26 9.83
CA GLN A 60 10.76 3.93 9.62
C GLN A 60 10.58 2.81 8.59
N ALA A 61 11.31 2.87 7.49
CA ALA A 61 11.29 1.84 6.46
C ALA A 61 11.83 0.50 6.99
N ARG A 62 12.84 0.53 7.85
CA ARG A 62 13.37 -0.67 8.52
C ARG A 62 12.32 -1.30 9.43
N GLN A 63 11.70 -0.51 10.29
CA GLN A 63 10.64 -0.97 11.19
C GLN A 63 9.45 -1.56 10.42
N LEU A 64 9.07 -0.92 9.33
CA LEU A 64 8.01 -1.43 8.47
C LEU A 64 8.38 -2.78 7.84
N ARG A 65 9.59 -2.91 7.33
CA ARG A 65 10.07 -4.19 6.77
C ARG A 65 10.10 -5.30 7.82
N GLU A 66 10.50 -4.99 9.03
CA GLU A 66 10.49 -5.94 10.15
C GLU A 66 9.08 -6.37 10.51
N ALA A 67 8.14 -5.42 10.58
CA ALA A 67 6.73 -5.72 10.83
C ALA A 67 6.13 -6.61 9.74
N VAL A 68 6.44 -6.34 8.48
CA VAL A 68 6.01 -7.18 7.35
C VAL A 68 6.64 -8.57 7.41
N ALA A 69 7.92 -8.66 7.80
CA ALA A 69 8.62 -9.95 7.94
C ALA A 69 8.02 -10.85 9.03
N LEU A 70 7.33 -10.29 10.02
CA LEU A 70 6.63 -11.05 11.06
C LEU A 70 5.32 -11.68 10.56
N LEU A 71 4.79 -11.24 9.43
CA LEU A 71 3.60 -11.84 8.84
C LEU A 71 3.92 -13.25 8.31
N SER A 72 2.96 -14.16 8.50
CA SER A 72 3.04 -15.49 7.90
C SER A 72 2.71 -15.46 6.41
N GLU A 73 3.15 -16.49 5.69
CA GLU A 73 2.68 -16.72 4.33
C GLU A 73 1.22 -17.24 4.34
N PRO A 74 0.35 -16.87 3.41
CA PRO A 74 0.60 -16.06 2.22
C PRO A 74 0.43 -14.54 2.43
N ASP A 75 0.17 -14.07 3.63
CA ASP A 75 -0.14 -12.67 3.94
C ASP A 75 1.01 -11.73 3.56
N ARG A 76 2.24 -12.13 3.83
CA ARG A 76 3.44 -11.38 3.44
C ARG A 76 3.53 -11.19 1.92
N GLU A 77 3.29 -12.24 1.17
CA GLU A 77 3.31 -12.18 -0.29
C GLU A 77 2.17 -11.31 -0.84
N ILE A 78 0.99 -11.35 -0.23
CA ILE A 78 -0.14 -10.50 -0.60
C ILE A 78 0.20 -9.03 -0.39
N ILE A 79 0.76 -8.67 0.77
CA ILE A 79 1.19 -7.30 1.07
C ILE A 79 2.26 -6.83 0.07
N ARG A 80 3.26 -7.64 -0.20
CA ARG A 80 4.30 -7.35 -1.17
C ARG A 80 3.73 -7.10 -2.57
N ARG A 81 2.89 -7.99 -3.05
CA ARG A 81 2.28 -7.86 -4.38
C ARG A 81 1.40 -6.62 -4.50
N PHE A 82 0.66 -6.32 -3.46
CA PHE A 82 -0.24 -5.18 -3.45
C PHE A 82 0.51 -3.84 -3.41
N TYR A 83 1.54 -3.70 -2.58
CA TYR A 83 2.25 -2.45 -2.38
C TYR A 83 3.48 -2.28 -3.28
N ASP A 84 4.31 -3.29 -3.42
CA ASP A 84 5.54 -3.20 -4.20
C ASP A 84 5.30 -3.40 -5.70
N LEU A 85 4.50 -4.40 -6.06
CA LEU A 85 4.19 -4.73 -7.45
C LEU A 85 2.94 -4.02 -7.96
N CYS A 86 2.23 -3.29 -7.12
CA CYS A 86 1.01 -2.55 -7.46
C CYS A 86 -0.07 -3.42 -8.11
N GLN A 87 -0.16 -4.69 -7.73
CA GLN A 87 -1.19 -5.60 -8.23
C GLN A 87 -2.53 -5.35 -7.55
N THR A 88 -3.60 -5.56 -8.28
CA THR A 88 -4.97 -5.50 -7.73
C THR A 88 -5.32 -6.80 -6.99
N ALA A 89 -6.34 -6.75 -6.14
CA ALA A 89 -6.82 -7.94 -5.43
C ALA A 89 -7.21 -9.09 -6.39
N PRO A 90 -7.91 -8.87 -7.51
CA PRO A 90 -8.16 -9.93 -8.49
C PRO A 90 -6.88 -10.51 -9.11
N GLU A 91 -5.88 -9.70 -9.40
CA GLU A 91 -4.59 -10.17 -9.96
C GLU A 91 -3.83 -11.03 -8.95
N ILE A 92 -3.78 -10.60 -7.68
CA ILE A 92 -3.16 -11.36 -6.60
C ILE A 92 -3.89 -12.70 -6.39
N ALA A 93 -5.22 -12.66 -6.39
CA ALA A 93 -6.06 -13.85 -6.25
C ALA A 93 -5.77 -14.89 -7.34
N ALA A 94 -5.64 -14.43 -8.59
CA ALA A 94 -5.31 -15.31 -9.72
C ALA A 94 -3.95 -15.99 -9.55
N VAL A 95 -2.95 -15.27 -9.07
CA VAL A 95 -1.59 -15.81 -8.87
C VAL A 95 -1.53 -16.80 -7.69
N LEU A 96 -2.23 -16.51 -6.61
CA LEU A 96 -2.16 -17.29 -5.36
C LEU A 96 -3.24 -18.36 -5.26
N GLY A 97 -4.15 -18.46 -6.23
CA GLY A 97 -5.26 -19.42 -6.18
C GLY A 97 -6.30 -19.09 -5.11
N LEU A 98 -6.48 -17.81 -4.81
CA LEU A 98 -7.45 -17.31 -3.83
C LEU A 98 -8.59 -16.57 -4.53
N THR A 99 -9.64 -16.28 -3.77
CA THR A 99 -10.69 -15.37 -4.25
C THR A 99 -10.31 -13.92 -3.99
N PRO A 100 -10.79 -12.95 -4.81
CA PRO A 100 -10.54 -11.52 -4.54
C PRO A 100 -11.02 -11.07 -3.15
N SER A 101 -12.14 -11.61 -2.68
CA SER A 101 -12.65 -11.33 -1.33
C SER A 101 -11.72 -11.82 -0.24
N ALA A 102 -11.13 -13.02 -0.40
CA ALA A 102 -10.14 -13.55 0.53
C ALA A 102 -8.88 -12.69 0.56
N VAL A 103 -8.40 -12.22 -0.58
CA VAL A 103 -7.25 -11.31 -0.67
C VAL A 103 -7.53 -10.01 0.06
N ARG A 104 -8.69 -9.40 -0.15
CA ARG A 104 -9.08 -8.16 0.53
C ARG A 104 -9.15 -8.33 2.05
N MET A 105 -9.73 -9.43 2.51
CA MET A 105 -9.82 -9.75 3.94
C MET A 105 -8.43 -9.91 4.57
N ARG A 106 -7.54 -10.63 3.90
CA ARG A 106 -6.15 -10.80 4.33
C ARG A 106 -5.39 -9.49 4.34
N LEU A 107 -5.61 -8.61 3.37
CA LEU A 107 -5.03 -7.26 3.35
C LEU A 107 -5.45 -6.43 4.57
N VAL A 108 -6.73 -6.45 4.93
CA VAL A 108 -7.24 -5.74 6.11
C VAL A 108 -6.59 -6.25 7.39
N ARG A 109 -6.55 -7.56 7.58
CA ARG A 109 -5.93 -8.20 8.75
C ARG A 109 -4.44 -7.94 8.83
N SER A 110 -3.74 -8.03 7.71
CA SER A 110 -2.31 -7.79 7.64
C SER A 110 -1.95 -6.34 7.95
N ARG A 111 -2.72 -5.39 7.45
CA ARG A 111 -2.54 -3.96 7.77
C ARG A 111 -2.72 -3.70 9.26
N GLU A 112 -3.72 -4.31 9.87
CA GLU A 112 -3.96 -4.16 11.31
C GLU A 112 -2.84 -4.78 12.14
N ALA A 113 -2.35 -5.95 11.74
CA ALA A 113 -1.20 -6.58 12.38
C ALA A 113 0.07 -5.73 12.28
N ILE A 114 0.36 -5.19 11.10
CA ILE A 114 1.48 -4.27 10.87
C ILE A 114 1.35 -3.01 11.73
N LYS A 115 0.17 -2.41 11.76
CA LYS A 115 -0.11 -1.22 12.57
C LYS A 115 0.15 -1.49 14.05
N ASN A 116 -0.35 -2.61 14.57
CA ASN A 116 -0.15 -2.98 15.96
C ASN A 116 1.33 -3.19 16.30
N GLU A 117 2.07 -3.80 15.42
CA GLU A 117 3.51 -4.03 15.59
C GLU A 117 4.30 -2.71 15.58
N LEU A 118 3.98 -1.81 14.65
CA LEU A 118 4.59 -0.48 14.60
C LEU A 118 4.28 0.34 15.85
N CYS A 119 3.06 0.27 16.38
CA CYS A 119 2.68 0.95 17.61
C CYS A 119 3.47 0.41 18.82
N ARG A 120 3.75 -0.89 18.86
CA ARG A 120 4.62 -1.47 19.91
C ARG A 120 6.05 -0.96 19.83
N GLY A 121 6.57 -0.74 18.62
CA GLY A 121 7.90 -0.19 18.37
C GLY A 121 8.03 1.31 18.65
N GLY A 122 6.97 1.97 19.13
CA GLY A 122 7.00 3.40 19.42
C GLY A 122 6.73 4.30 18.20
N PHE A 123 6.24 3.72 17.11
CA PHE A 123 5.85 4.49 15.94
C PHE A 123 4.57 5.27 16.22
N VAL A 124 4.63 6.59 16.11
CA VAL A 124 3.45 7.45 16.29
C VAL A 124 2.82 7.69 14.91
N TYR A 125 1.61 7.20 14.74
CA TYR A 125 0.78 7.53 13.58
C TYR A 125 0.11 8.89 13.80
N GLU A 126 0.48 9.83 13.01
CA GLU A 126 -0.30 11.05 12.88
C GLU A 126 -1.28 10.96 11.70
#